data_5faaf470d4a20030cc19a1fdc8a0a920
#
_entry.id   5faaf470d4a20030cc19a1fdc8a0a920
#
_cell.length_a   1.000
_cell.length_b   1.000
_cell.length_c   1.000
_cell.angle_alpha   90.00
_cell.angle_beta   90.00
_cell.angle_gamma   90.00
#
_symmetry.space_group_name_H-M   'P 1'
#
loop_
_entity.id
_entity.type
_entity.pdbx_description
1 polymer ?
#
loop_
_entity_poly.entity_id
_entity_poly.type
_entity_poly.pdbx_seq_one_letter_code
_entity_poly.pdbx_strand_id
1 'polypeptide(L)'
;MRAAVPAAVGVVLLLSACADPGGAAATPGTTAPPAVTLPDDPAAVVLQVEYTGGFVTPETTASRLPLVSITADGRVFSQSPVAAIHPGPAWPDVQVQQVDPETVPRLVADALDAGVTDTTDLGTPPIADAPSTRFTVATAAGTTVREVYALGAAGDPALTPEQQAGRARLADLVTELTDLSAAAAPTGPYEPSTVAALARPWTAEPDPVLGERAAVPWPGPALPGEPVGADLTCVVATGDQATVVAAAARGADQLTPWQTADGARWAVTFRPLLPAETGCADLGG
;
A
#
# COMPACT_ATOMS: atom_id res chain seq x y z
N MET A 1 -0.60 -76.24 5.37
CA MET A 1 0.71 -76.89 5.57
C MET A 1 1.50 -76.00 6.55
N ARG A 2 1.95 -76.64 7.64
CA ARG A 2 2.64 -76.06 8.79
C ARG A 2 4.12 -75.94 8.47
N ALA A 3 4.83 -74.87 8.96
CA ALA A 3 6.22 -74.91 9.42
C ALA A 3 6.51 -73.54 10.04
N ALA A 4 6.69 -73.35 11.24
CA ALA A 4 7.75 -73.68 12.22
C ALA A 4 8.81 -72.54 12.29
N VAL A 5 8.79 -71.88 13.48
CA VAL A 5 9.75 -70.88 14.00
C VAL A 5 11.02 -71.59 14.51
N PRO A 6 12.19 -70.99 14.51
CA PRO A 6 12.99 -71.08 15.73
C PRO A 6 13.43 -69.68 16.28
N ALA A 7 13.41 -69.63 17.60
CA ALA A 7 13.93 -68.61 18.45
C ALA A 7 15.48 -68.65 18.50
N ALA A 8 16.13 -67.47 18.49
CA ALA A 8 17.53 -67.33 18.85
C ALA A 8 17.65 -66.37 20.03
N VAL A 9 18.20 -66.87 21.11
CA VAL A 9 18.61 -66.17 22.32
C VAL A 9 19.91 -65.43 22.06
N GLY A 10 19.96 -64.13 22.26
CA GLY A 10 21.17 -63.30 22.16
C GLY A 10 21.49 -62.62 23.48
N VAL A 11 22.65 -62.84 23.94
CA VAL A 11 23.29 -62.46 25.20
C VAL A 11 23.43 -60.97 25.35
N VAL A 12 23.00 -60.43 26.51
CA VAL A 12 23.22 -59.05 26.96
C VAL A 12 24.63 -58.92 27.53
N LEU A 13 25.46 -58.11 26.90
CA LEU A 13 26.74 -57.63 27.44
C LEU A 13 26.52 -56.20 27.96
N LEU A 14 26.56 -56.06 29.28
CA LEU A 14 26.60 -54.77 29.98
C LEU A 14 28.06 -54.23 29.91
N LEU A 15 28.27 -53.17 29.13
CA LEU A 15 29.50 -52.38 29.19
C LEU A 15 29.15 -51.09 29.97
N SER A 16 29.67 -51.02 31.18
CA SER A 16 29.70 -49.80 32.01
C SER A 16 30.75 -48.85 31.42
N ALA A 17 30.32 -47.76 30.79
CA ALA A 17 31.20 -46.63 30.43
C ALA A 17 30.99 -45.52 31.45
N CYS A 18 32.06 -45.13 32.14
CA CYS A 18 32.14 -43.95 33.02
C CYS A 18 31.88 -42.70 32.18
N ALA A 19 30.86 -41.94 32.59
CA ALA A 19 30.59 -40.61 32.04
C ALA A 19 31.48 -39.60 32.76
N ASP A 20 32.32 -38.89 32.02
CA ASP A 20 32.96 -37.66 32.45
C ASP A 20 31.93 -36.51 32.46
N PRO A 21 31.79 -35.75 33.54
CA PRO A 21 30.95 -34.55 33.56
C PRO A 21 31.80 -33.34 33.19
N GLY A 22 31.96 -33.11 31.89
CA GLY A 22 32.72 -31.96 31.45
C GLY A 22 32.45 -31.57 30.01
N GLY A 23 31.69 -30.54 29.82
CA GLY A 23 31.54 -29.88 28.53
C GLY A 23 30.11 -29.83 28.01
N ALA A 24 29.27 -28.99 28.64
CA ALA A 24 28.10 -28.49 27.94
C ALA A 24 28.62 -27.62 26.75
N ALA A 25 28.61 -28.21 25.54
CA ALA A 25 28.74 -27.43 24.34
C ALA A 25 27.62 -26.41 24.32
N ALA A 26 27.94 -25.14 24.53
CA ALA A 26 27.03 -24.07 24.31
C ALA A 26 26.54 -24.15 22.87
N THR A 27 25.31 -24.50 22.66
CA THR A 27 24.62 -24.33 21.38
C THR A 27 24.85 -22.87 20.98
N PRO A 28 25.33 -22.58 19.76
CA PRO A 28 25.40 -21.19 19.31
C PRO A 28 23.99 -20.64 19.43
N GLY A 29 23.77 -19.73 20.37
CA GLY A 29 22.50 -19.03 20.48
C GLY A 29 22.27 -18.35 19.14
N THR A 30 21.23 -18.75 18.44
CA THR A 30 20.70 -17.99 17.31
C THR A 30 20.32 -16.64 17.92
N THR A 31 21.18 -15.65 17.75
CA THR A 31 20.85 -14.26 18.13
C THR A 31 19.66 -13.91 17.24
N ALA A 32 18.48 -13.76 17.84
CA ALA A 32 17.34 -13.23 17.12
C ALA A 32 17.77 -11.89 16.49
N PRO A 33 17.36 -11.58 15.27
CA PRO A 33 17.61 -10.29 14.66
C PRO A 33 17.18 -9.20 15.64
N PRO A 34 17.89 -8.06 15.73
CA PRO A 34 17.48 -6.97 16.60
C PRO A 34 16.04 -6.59 16.26
N ALA A 35 15.19 -6.55 17.27
CA ALA A 35 13.79 -6.18 17.09
C ALA A 35 13.70 -4.78 16.50
N VAL A 36 12.94 -4.63 15.42
CA VAL A 36 12.68 -3.32 14.81
C VAL A 36 11.91 -2.48 15.82
N THR A 37 12.42 -1.28 16.10
CA THR A 37 11.73 -0.29 16.96
C THR A 37 10.94 0.66 16.06
N LEU A 38 9.63 0.71 16.25
CA LEU A 38 8.73 1.60 15.52
C LEU A 38 8.74 3.01 16.12
N PRO A 39 8.26 4.04 15.39
CA PRO A 39 7.97 5.36 15.95
C PRO A 39 6.97 5.28 17.12
N ASP A 40 7.07 6.21 18.06
CA ASP A 40 6.20 6.26 19.26
C ASP A 40 4.74 6.65 18.92
N ASP A 41 4.51 7.36 17.82
CA ASP A 41 3.17 7.73 17.38
C ASP A 41 2.43 6.51 16.80
N PRO A 42 1.35 6.04 17.44
CA PRO A 42 0.59 4.90 16.95
C PRO A 42 -0.05 5.13 15.58
N ALA A 43 -0.30 6.39 15.20
CA ALA A 43 -0.85 6.75 13.89
C ALA A 43 0.22 6.94 12.81
N ALA A 44 1.52 6.89 13.16
CA ALA A 44 2.59 6.99 12.18
C ALA A 44 2.49 5.87 11.14
N VAL A 45 2.57 6.22 9.86
CA VAL A 45 2.71 5.23 8.78
C VAL A 45 4.12 4.67 8.83
N VAL A 46 4.24 3.36 9.07
CA VAL A 46 5.51 2.66 9.23
C VAL A 46 5.91 1.83 8.03
N LEU A 47 4.95 1.47 7.19
CA LEU A 47 5.19 0.75 5.93
C LEU A 47 4.16 1.20 4.89
N GLN A 48 4.64 1.64 3.73
CA GLN A 48 3.78 2.02 2.62
C GLN A 48 4.38 1.53 1.31
N VAL A 49 3.50 1.06 0.43
CA VAL A 49 3.82 0.70 -0.96
C VAL A 49 2.88 1.45 -1.89
N GLU A 50 3.44 2.14 -2.86
CA GLU A 50 2.66 2.92 -3.82
C GLU A 50 3.28 2.89 -5.22
N TYR A 51 2.48 3.21 -6.23
CA TYR A 51 2.99 3.48 -7.57
C TYR A 51 3.24 4.97 -7.75
N THR A 52 4.38 5.33 -8.37
CA THR A 52 4.72 6.69 -8.77
C THR A 52 4.96 6.77 -10.27
N GLY A 53 4.77 7.94 -10.86
CA GLY A 53 5.00 8.14 -12.29
C GLY A 53 4.12 7.25 -13.19
N GLY A 54 4.67 6.84 -14.33
CA GLY A 54 3.96 6.14 -15.38
C GLY A 54 3.28 7.08 -16.36
N PHE A 55 2.74 6.54 -17.48
CA PHE A 55 2.02 7.32 -18.49
C PHE A 55 0.56 7.49 -18.09
N VAL A 56 0.31 8.41 -17.17
CA VAL A 56 -1.02 8.73 -16.64
C VAL A 56 -1.21 10.24 -16.59
N THR A 57 -2.45 10.69 -16.45
CA THR A 57 -2.75 12.12 -16.33
C THR A 57 -2.26 12.68 -14.97
N PRO A 58 -1.96 13.99 -14.88
CA PRO A 58 -1.65 14.62 -13.58
C PRO A 58 -2.74 14.38 -12.53
N GLU A 59 -4.00 14.37 -12.92
CA GLU A 59 -5.14 14.06 -12.05
C GLU A 59 -5.03 12.63 -11.48
N THR A 60 -4.73 11.64 -12.34
CA THR A 60 -4.52 10.25 -11.90
C THR A 60 -3.35 10.14 -10.95
N THR A 61 -2.24 10.84 -11.22
CA THR A 61 -1.07 10.85 -10.32
C THR A 61 -1.44 11.41 -8.96
N ALA A 62 -2.09 12.59 -8.91
CA ALA A 62 -2.46 13.26 -7.67
C ALA A 62 -3.57 12.53 -6.88
N SER A 63 -4.46 11.78 -7.54
CA SER A 63 -5.54 11.04 -6.88
C SER A 63 -5.15 9.60 -6.50
N ARG A 64 -3.99 9.11 -6.94
CA ARG A 64 -3.57 7.73 -6.71
C ARG A 64 -3.43 7.45 -5.21
N LEU A 65 -4.05 6.37 -4.78
CA LEU A 65 -3.91 5.83 -3.42
C LEU A 65 -2.74 4.84 -3.38
N PRO A 66 -2.06 4.73 -2.23
CA PRO A 66 -1.11 3.63 -2.02
C PRO A 66 -1.78 2.26 -2.23
N LEU A 67 -1.01 1.27 -2.67
CA LEU A 67 -1.46 -0.13 -2.70
C LEU A 67 -1.79 -0.60 -1.29
N VAL A 68 -0.89 -0.31 -0.35
CA VAL A 68 -1.04 -0.61 1.08
C VAL A 68 -0.34 0.47 1.88
N SER A 69 -0.96 0.92 2.98
CA SER A 69 -0.35 1.79 3.99
C SER A 69 -0.64 1.22 5.37
N ILE A 70 0.38 1.02 6.20
CA ILE A 70 0.30 0.38 7.52
C ILE A 70 0.79 1.34 8.59
N THR A 71 -0.01 1.54 9.63
CA THR A 71 0.35 2.36 10.79
C THR A 71 0.93 1.52 11.93
N ALA A 72 1.63 2.16 12.86
CA ALA A 72 2.27 1.50 13.99
C ALA A 72 1.26 0.77 14.90
N ASP A 73 0.01 1.24 14.99
CA ASP A 73 -1.09 0.60 15.72
C ASP A 73 -1.76 -0.57 14.97
N GLY A 74 -1.24 -0.94 13.79
CA GLY A 74 -1.71 -2.09 13.01
C GLY A 74 -2.90 -1.82 12.11
N ARG A 75 -3.29 -0.57 11.87
CA ARG A 75 -4.28 -0.26 10.83
C ARG A 75 -3.65 -0.39 9.45
N VAL A 76 -4.33 -1.10 8.56
CA VAL A 76 -3.94 -1.32 7.17
C VAL A 76 -4.97 -0.65 6.28
N PHE A 77 -4.52 0.28 5.47
CA PHE A 77 -5.35 1.01 4.50
C PHE A 77 -5.06 0.47 3.11
N SER A 78 -6.11 0.11 2.40
CA SER A 78 -6.02 -0.33 1.01
C SER A 78 -7.31 0.00 0.27
N GLN A 79 -7.24 0.10 -1.05
CA GLN A 79 -8.43 0.29 -1.87
C GLN A 79 -9.03 -1.07 -2.23
N SER A 80 -10.35 -1.23 -2.03
CA SER A 80 -11.05 -2.42 -2.49
C SER A 80 -11.03 -2.56 -4.01
N PRO A 81 -11.04 -3.80 -4.53
CA PRO A 81 -11.31 -4.02 -5.93
C PRO A 81 -12.66 -3.41 -6.32
N VAL A 82 -12.66 -2.56 -7.34
CA VAL A 82 -13.88 -1.97 -7.89
C VAL A 82 -14.29 -2.66 -9.17
N ALA A 83 -15.60 -2.76 -9.42
CA ALA A 83 -16.09 -3.27 -10.69
C ALA A 83 -15.58 -2.38 -11.84
N ALA A 84 -15.17 -3.01 -12.95
CA ALA A 84 -14.74 -2.30 -14.15
C ALA A 84 -15.97 -1.76 -14.90
N ILE A 85 -16.62 -0.75 -14.33
CA ILE A 85 -17.77 -0.05 -14.91
C ILE A 85 -17.38 1.38 -15.28
N HIS A 86 -18.00 1.93 -16.29
CA HIS A 86 -17.85 3.33 -16.66
C HIS A 86 -19.22 3.99 -16.86
N PRO A 87 -19.50 5.14 -16.22
CA PRO A 87 -18.66 5.77 -15.20
C PRO A 87 -18.61 4.97 -13.89
N GLY A 88 -17.46 4.99 -13.26
CA GLY A 88 -17.28 4.44 -11.92
C GLY A 88 -17.81 5.39 -10.82
N PRO A 89 -17.86 4.94 -9.56
CA PRO A 89 -18.19 5.81 -8.44
C PRO A 89 -17.20 6.97 -8.31
N ALA A 90 -17.69 8.15 -7.89
CA ALA A 90 -16.82 9.31 -7.67
C ALA A 90 -15.97 9.16 -6.40
N TRP A 91 -16.46 8.45 -5.39
CA TRP A 91 -15.75 8.21 -4.14
C TRP A 91 -14.92 6.91 -4.21
N PRO A 92 -13.61 6.94 -3.93
CA PRO A 92 -12.80 5.73 -3.88
C PRO A 92 -13.16 4.88 -2.66
N ASP A 93 -13.26 3.56 -2.84
CA ASP A 93 -13.57 2.61 -1.77
C ASP A 93 -12.29 2.22 -1.01
N VAL A 94 -11.90 3.05 -0.04
CA VAL A 94 -10.78 2.75 0.87
C VAL A 94 -11.30 2.01 2.08
N GLN A 95 -10.70 0.88 2.38
CA GLN A 95 -11.01 0.04 3.54
C GLN A 95 -9.91 0.15 4.58
N VAL A 96 -10.31 -0.01 5.84
CA VAL A 96 -9.39 -0.19 6.96
C VAL A 96 -9.51 -1.61 7.46
N GLN A 97 -8.39 -2.32 7.51
CA GLN A 97 -8.25 -3.60 8.19
C GLN A 97 -7.42 -3.40 9.45
N GLN A 98 -7.55 -4.31 10.40
CA GLN A 98 -6.75 -4.32 11.61
C GLN A 98 -5.94 -5.60 11.69
N VAL A 99 -4.63 -5.47 11.78
CA VAL A 99 -3.72 -6.56 12.15
C VAL A 99 -3.30 -6.38 13.61
N ASP A 100 -2.83 -7.46 14.22
CA ASP A 100 -2.27 -7.38 15.57
C ASP A 100 -1.07 -6.41 15.55
N PRO A 101 -1.06 -5.36 16.39
CA PRO A 101 0.07 -4.43 16.47
C PRO A 101 1.42 -5.11 16.71
N GLU A 102 1.45 -6.25 17.41
CA GLU A 102 2.67 -7.05 17.62
C GLU A 102 3.22 -7.65 16.31
N THR A 103 2.39 -7.74 15.26
CA THR A 103 2.80 -8.19 13.92
C THR A 103 3.55 -7.11 13.14
N VAL A 104 3.27 -5.83 13.41
CA VAL A 104 3.79 -4.70 12.61
C VAL A 104 5.34 -4.64 12.60
N PRO A 105 6.05 -4.80 13.74
CA PRO A 105 7.52 -4.84 13.73
C PRO A 105 8.10 -5.94 12.82
N ARG A 106 7.42 -7.09 12.71
CA ARG A 106 7.81 -8.18 11.83
C ARG A 106 7.63 -7.78 10.35
N LEU A 107 6.48 -7.19 9.99
CA LEU A 107 6.25 -6.72 8.61
C LEU A 107 7.28 -5.67 8.18
N VAL A 108 7.67 -4.79 9.11
CA VAL A 108 8.75 -3.82 8.86
C VAL A 108 10.10 -4.53 8.70
N ALA A 109 10.40 -5.55 9.52
CA ALA A 109 11.62 -6.35 9.38
C ALA A 109 11.65 -7.08 8.03
N ASP A 110 10.54 -7.70 7.62
CA ASP A 110 10.41 -8.38 6.32
C ASP A 110 10.65 -7.41 5.15
N ALA A 111 10.18 -6.16 5.26
CA ALA A 111 10.46 -5.12 4.26
C ALA A 111 11.96 -4.72 4.21
N LEU A 112 12.62 -4.64 5.36
CA LEU A 112 14.06 -4.38 5.44
C LEU A 112 14.86 -5.55 4.85
N ASP A 113 14.48 -6.78 5.16
CA ASP A 113 15.13 -8.01 4.64
C ASP A 113 14.88 -8.20 3.13
N ALA A 114 13.74 -7.75 2.61
CA ALA A 114 13.48 -7.69 1.16
C ALA A 114 14.40 -6.69 0.44
N GLY A 115 15.06 -5.81 1.19
CA GLY A 115 16.07 -4.89 0.70
C GLY A 115 15.58 -3.46 0.47
N VAL A 116 14.54 -2.99 1.19
CA VAL A 116 14.08 -1.59 1.05
C VAL A 116 15.18 -0.59 1.43
N THR A 117 16.12 -0.95 2.31
CA THR A 117 17.27 -0.12 2.68
C THR A 117 18.48 -0.29 1.76
N ASP A 118 18.48 -1.26 0.85
CA ASP A 118 19.61 -1.50 -0.02
C ASP A 118 19.77 -0.39 -1.06
N THR A 119 21.00 -0.03 -1.34
CA THR A 119 21.36 0.94 -2.39
C THR A 119 21.79 0.26 -3.69
N THR A 120 21.71 -1.07 -3.76
CA THR A 120 22.09 -1.85 -4.96
C THR A 120 21.21 -1.45 -6.13
N ASP A 121 21.82 -1.20 -7.28
CA ASP A 121 21.12 -0.93 -8.52
C ASP A 121 20.35 -2.17 -8.98
N LEU A 122 19.04 -2.01 -9.13
CA LEU A 122 18.13 -3.06 -9.60
C LEU A 122 17.89 -3.02 -11.11
N GLY A 123 18.64 -2.19 -11.83
CA GLY A 123 18.56 -2.05 -13.28
C GLY A 123 17.28 -1.35 -13.75
N THR A 124 17.26 -1.03 -15.04
CA THR A 124 16.14 -0.37 -15.69
C THR A 124 15.73 -1.22 -16.90
N PRO A 125 14.62 -1.98 -16.80
CA PRO A 125 14.10 -2.72 -17.95
C PRO A 125 13.74 -1.75 -19.10
N PRO A 126 13.90 -2.16 -20.37
CA PRO A 126 13.66 -1.32 -21.53
C PRO A 126 12.15 -1.21 -21.84
N ILE A 127 11.37 -0.83 -20.84
CA ILE A 127 9.93 -0.63 -20.92
C ILE A 127 9.67 0.87 -20.83
N ALA A 128 9.01 1.45 -21.83
CA ALA A 128 8.62 2.84 -21.77
C ALA A 128 7.41 3.05 -20.85
N ASP A 129 7.38 4.20 -20.18
CA ASP A 129 6.19 4.69 -19.46
C ASP A 129 5.63 3.79 -18.34
N ALA A 130 6.43 2.83 -17.86
CA ALA A 130 6.03 2.03 -16.71
C ALA A 130 6.06 2.87 -15.41
N PRO A 131 5.18 2.58 -14.43
CA PRO A 131 5.29 3.19 -13.12
C PRO A 131 6.51 2.64 -12.36
N SER A 132 7.02 3.43 -11.44
CA SER A 132 7.88 2.95 -10.36
C SER A 132 7.02 2.44 -9.20
N THR A 133 7.56 1.46 -8.46
CA THR A 133 7.04 1.07 -7.15
C THR A 133 7.89 1.71 -6.08
N ARG A 134 7.27 2.52 -5.24
CA ARG A 134 7.92 3.19 -4.11
C ARG A 134 7.57 2.46 -2.84
N PHE A 135 8.60 2.15 -2.05
CA PHE A 135 8.52 1.58 -0.71
C PHE A 135 8.96 2.65 0.28
N THR A 136 8.15 2.90 1.29
CA THR A 136 8.50 3.76 2.41
C THR A 136 8.44 2.96 3.70
N VAL A 137 9.54 2.94 4.46
CA VAL A 137 9.64 2.28 5.75
C VAL A 137 10.08 3.30 6.78
N ALA A 138 9.30 3.45 7.85
CA ALA A 138 9.65 4.31 8.99
C ALA A 138 9.90 3.48 10.25
N THR A 139 11.01 3.77 10.90
CA THR A 139 11.42 3.21 12.20
C THR A 139 11.76 4.34 13.17
N ALA A 140 12.01 4.03 14.43
CA ALA A 140 12.51 5.02 15.40
C ALA A 140 13.85 5.65 14.95
N ALA A 141 14.61 5.00 14.07
CA ALA A 141 15.88 5.52 13.54
C ALA A 141 15.69 6.50 12.36
N GLY A 142 14.50 6.54 11.76
CA GLY A 142 14.18 7.40 10.64
C GLY A 142 13.39 6.70 9.53
N THR A 143 13.17 7.43 8.44
CA THR A 143 12.43 6.96 7.27
C THR A 143 13.37 6.65 6.12
N THR A 144 13.16 5.50 5.50
CA THR A 144 13.86 5.07 4.28
C THR A 144 12.86 4.95 3.14
N VAL A 145 13.24 5.44 1.97
CA VAL A 145 12.45 5.33 0.75
C VAL A 145 13.27 4.62 -0.31
N ARG A 146 12.68 3.63 -0.96
CA ARG A 146 13.25 2.98 -2.15
C ARG A 146 12.24 3.01 -3.28
N GLU A 147 12.70 3.41 -4.46
CA GLU A 147 11.89 3.44 -5.66
C GLU A 147 12.50 2.53 -6.73
N VAL A 148 11.67 1.68 -7.34
CA VAL A 148 12.09 0.70 -8.34
C VAL A 148 11.21 0.83 -9.59
N TYR A 149 11.83 1.31 -10.68
CA TYR A 149 11.15 1.45 -11.97
C TYR A 149 10.72 0.10 -12.53
N ALA A 150 9.48 0.02 -13.02
CA ALA A 150 8.92 -1.17 -13.67
C ALA A 150 9.17 -2.47 -12.86
N LEU A 151 8.86 -2.47 -11.55
CA LEU A 151 9.12 -3.62 -10.66
C LEU A 151 8.47 -4.90 -11.19
N GLY A 152 7.28 -4.81 -11.81
CA GLY A 152 6.57 -5.95 -12.39
C GLY A 152 7.34 -6.68 -13.52
N ALA A 153 8.41 -6.08 -14.06
CA ALA A 153 9.29 -6.70 -15.04
C ALA A 153 10.51 -7.39 -14.41
N ALA A 154 10.35 -8.00 -13.25
CA ALA A 154 11.45 -8.63 -12.50
C ALA A 154 12.20 -9.73 -13.28
N GLY A 155 11.53 -10.42 -14.21
CA GLY A 155 12.13 -11.46 -15.06
C GLY A 155 12.64 -10.97 -16.42
N ASP A 156 12.79 -9.65 -16.64
CA ASP A 156 13.26 -9.11 -17.92
C ASP A 156 14.72 -9.62 -18.22
N PRO A 157 14.96 -10.14 -19.43
CA PRO A 157 16.27 -10.70 -19.79
C PRO A 157 17.38 -9.66 -19.92
N ALA A 158 17.06 -8.36 -19.96
CA ALA A 158 18.04 -7.28 -19.93
C ALA A 158 18.64 -7.05 -18.54
N LEU A 159 18.05 -7.63 -17.49
CA LEU A 159 18.53 -7.55 -16.11
C LEU A 159 19.52 -8.65 -15.80
N THR A 160 20.50 -8.35 -14.93
CA THR A 160 21.41 -9.40 -14.41
C THR A 160 20.66 -10.34 -13.44
N PRO A 161 21.18 -11.57 -13.20
CA PRO A 161 20.56 -12.47 -12.22
C PRO A 161 20.43 -11.87 -10.82
N GLU A 162 21.37 -11.04 -10.38
CA GLU A 162 21.35 -10.35 -9.08
C GLU A 162 20.25 -9.28 -9.05
N GLN A 163 20.10 -8.53 -10.14
CA GLN A 163 19.01 -7.55 -10.28
C GLN A 163 17.64 -8.23 -10.30
N GLN A 164 17.50 -9.32 -11.05
CA GLN A 164 16.28 -10.13 -11.08
C GLN A 164 15.92 -10.64 -9.67
N ALA A 165 16.91 -11.21 -8.96
CA ALA A 165 16.70 -11.71 -7.60
C ALA A 165 16.30 -10.60 -6.60
N GLY A 166 16.95 -9.42 -6.68
CA GLY A 166 16.61 -8.27 -5.84
C GLY A 166 15.19 -7.76 -6.11
N ARG A 167 14.80 -7.64 -7.38
CA ARG A 167 13.45 -7.25 -7.80
C ARG A 167 12.40 -8.27 -7.38
N ALA A 168 12.72 -9.58 -7.50
CA ALA A 168 11.81 -10.63 -7.08
C ALA A 168 11.47 -10.53 -5.59
N ARG A 169 12.45 -10.31 -4.70
CA ARG A 169 12.20 -10.14 -3.26
C ARG A 169 11.26 -8.96 -2.97
N LEU A 170 11.44 -7.83 -3.65
CA LEU A 170 10.56 -6.68 -3.48
C LEU A 170 9.17 -6.91 -4.08
N ALA A 171 9.05 -7.68 -5.18
CA ALA A 171 7.76 -8.06 -5.75
C ALA A 171 7.01 -9.05 -4.83
N ASP A 172 7.73 -9.98 -4.20
CA ASP A 172 7.16 -10.90 -3.22
C ASP A 172 6.64 -10.13 -1.99
N LEU A 173 7.38 -9.10 -1.52
CA LEU A 173 6.92 -8.21 -0.46
C LEU A 173 5.60 -7.48 -0.85
N VAL A 174 5.52 -6.94 -2.07
CA VAL A 174 4.27 -6.31 -2.55
C VAL A 174 3.11 -7.30 -2.50
N THR A 175 3.35 -8.53 -2.95
CA THR A 175 2.35 -9.59 -2.94
C THR A 175 1.92 -9.92 -1.51
N GLU A 176 2.86 -10.13 -0.58
CA GLU A 176 2.57 -10.41 0.83
C GLU A 176 1.70 -9.30 1.46
N LEU A 177 2.05 -8.04 1.25
CA LEU A 177 1.33 -6.91 1.83
C LEU A 177 -0.07 -6.73 1.22
N THR A 178 -0.22 -6.97 -0.08
CA THR A 178 -1.54 -6.91 -0.74
C THR A 178 -2.42 -8.09 -0.34
N ASP A 179 -1.86 -9.29 -0.18
CA ASP A 179 -2.57 -10.46 0.32
C ASP A 179 -2.97 -10.27 1.79
N LEU A 180 -2.11 -9.66 2.63
CA LEU A 180 -2.45 -9.30 4.00
C LEU A 180 -3.67 -8.38 4.05
N SER A 181 -3.70 -7.35 3.20
CA SER A 181 -4.83 -6.42 3.15
C SER A 181 -6.12 -7.08 2.65
N ALA A 182 -6.02 -8.11 1.81
CA ALA A 182 -7.17 -8.87 1.33
C ALA A 182 -7.67 -9.92 2.34
N ALA A 183 -6.77 -10.50 3.15
CA ALA A 183 -7.07 -11.57 4.09
C ALA A 183 -7.52 -11.07 5.47
N ALA A 184 -7.07 -9.88 5.89
CA ALA A 184 -7.47 -9.30 7.17
C ALA A 184 -8.97 -8.93 7.15
N ALA A 185 -9.66 -9.18 8.26
CA ALA A 185 -11.06 -8.80 8.37
C ALA A 185 -11.19 -7.27 8.27
N PRO A 186 -11.98 -6.73 7.34
CA PRO A 186 -12.21 -5.29 7.27
C PRO A 186 -12.90 -4.82 8.54
N THR A 187 -12.41 -3.73 9.13
CA THR A 187 -13.11 -3.05 10.22
C THR A 187 -14.20 -2.13 9.68
N GLY A 188 -14.11 -1.75 8.41
CA GLY A 188 -15.08 -0.95 7.69
C GLY A 188 -14.45 -0.01 6.67
N PRO A 189 -15.28 0.77 5.97
CA PRO A 189 -14.80 1.82 5.08
C PRO A 189 -14.02 2.87 5.87
N TYR A 190 -12.98 3.40 5.24
CA TYR A 190 -12.22 4.51 5.81
C TYR A 190 -13.06 5.79 5.83
N GLU A 191 -13.19 6.39 7.00
CA GLU A 191 -13.82 7.69 7.17
C GLU A 191 -12.73 8.75 7.42
N PRO A 192 -12.31 9.50 6.38
CA PRO A 192 -11.25 10.47 6.50
C PRO A 192 -11.73 11.74 7.24
N SER A 193 -10.90 12.30 8.08
CA SER A 193 -11.08 13.63 8.65
C SER A 193 -10.73 14.76 7.67
N THR A 194 -10.08 14.41 6.56
CA THR A 194 -9.59 15.35 5.56
C THR A 194 -9.75 14.73 4.15
N VAL A 195 -10.29 15.52 3.24
CA VAL A 195 -10.52 15.14 1.84
C VAL A 195 -9.92 16.19 0.92
N ALA A 196 -9.01 15.78 0.05
CA ALA A 196 -8.59 16.60 -1.06
C ALA A 196 -9.57 16.43 -2.24
N ALA A 197 -9.92 17.54 -2.87
CA ALA A 197 -10.73 17.58 -4.07
C ALA A 197 -9.91 18.21 -5.20
N LEU A 198 -9.57 17.39 -6.18
CA LEU A 198 -8.84 17.78 -7.38
C LEU A 198 -9.85 18.25 -8.42
N ALA A 199 -9.79 19.52 -8.80
CA ALA A 199 -10.79 20.14 -9.65
C ALA A 199 -10.20 20.65 -10.96
N ARG A 200 -10.94 20.45 -12.04
CA ARG A 200 -10.70 21.06 -13.36
C ARG A 200 -12.01 21.59 -13.92
N PRO A 201 -11.94 22.54 -14.86
CA PRO A 201 -13.17 22.99 -15.56
C PRO A 201 -13.91 21.79 -16.16
N TRP A 202 -15.21 21.73 -15.91
CA TRP A 202 -16.03 20.63 -16.44
C TRP A 202 -16.23 20.79 -17.94
N THR A 203 -16.12 19.67 -18.65
CA THR A 203 -16.45 19.56 -20.07
C THR A 203 -17.50 18.49 -20.29
N ALA A 204 -18.42 18.72 -21.22
CA ALA A 204 -19.46 17.75 -21.51
C ALA A 204 -18.84 16.44 -22.00
N GLU A 205 -19.42 15.32 -21.55
CA GLU A 205 -19.07 13.99 -22.04
C GLU A 205 -19.40 13.88 -23.53
N PRO A 206 -18.44 13.53 -24.40
CA PRO A 206 -18.67 13.45 -25.82
C PRO A 206 -19.48 12.21 -26.24
N ASP A 207 -19.50 11.15 -25.42
CA ASP A 207 -20.26 9.93 -25.72
C ASP A 207 -21.75 10.09 -25.38
N PRO A 208 -22.64 10.15 -26.38
CA PRO A 208 -24.06 10.33 -26.12
C PRO A 208 -24.70 9.12 -25.40
N VAL A 209 -24.08 7.95 -25.41
CA VAL A 209 -24.57 6.76 -24.68
C VAL A 209 -24.48 6.95 -23.17
N LEU A 210 -23.48 7.67 -22.69
CA LEU A 210 -23.30 7.95 -21.26
C LEU A 210 -24.27 9.02 -20.76
N GLY A 211 -24.77 9.86 -21.66
CA GLY A 211 -25.75 10.91 -21.36
C GLY A 211 -25.17 12.04 -20.48
N GLU A 212 -25.89 13.14 -20.42
CA GLU A 212 -25.54 14.26 -19.53
C GLU A 212 -26.02 13.98 -18.10
N ARG A 213 -25.14 14.23 -17.12
CA ARG A 213 -25.46 14.14 -15.70
C ARG A 213 -26.02 15.47 -15.21
N ALA A 214 -27.02 15.42 -14.33
CA ALA A 214 -27.46 16.61 -13.61
C ALA A 214 -26.33 17.16 -12.74
N ALA A 215 -26.15 18.48 -12.78
CA ALA A 215 -25.17 19.12 -11.92
C ALA A 215 -25.59 19.01 -10.44
N VAL A 216 -24.63 18.71 -9.58
CA VAL A 216 -24.77 18.61 -8.12
C VAL A 216 -24.16 19.86 -7.49
N PRO A 217 -24.83 20.53 -6.54
CA PRO A 217 -24.24 21.64 -5.81
C PRO A 217 -22.95 21.22 -5.12
N TRP A 218 -21.87 22.01 -5.30
CA TRP A 218 -20.59 21.76 -4.67
C TRP A 218 -20.66 22.09 -3.15
N PRO A 219 -20.45 21.11 -2.24
CA PRO A 219 -20.57 21.33 -0.81
C PRO A 219 -19.25 21.68 -0.11
N GLY A 220 -18.15 21.68 -0.84
CA GLY A 220 -16.79 21.83 -0.28
C GLY A 220 -16.30 23.28 -0.24
N PRO A 221 -14.98 23.47 0.00
CA PRO A 221 -14.34 24.77 -0.04
C PRO A 221 -14.44 25.40 -1.43
N ALA A 222 -14.18 26.73 -1.51
CA ALA A 222 -14.29 27.45 -2.78
C ALA A 222 -13.35 26.84 -3.85
N LEU A 223 -13.93 26.53 -5.03
CA LEU A 223 -13.18 26.14 -6.23
C LEU A 223 -12.81 27.40 -7.06
N PRO A 224 -11.69 27.37 -7.78
CA PRO A 224 -10.85 26.20 -8.14
C PRO A 224 -9.81 25.76 -7.11
N GLY A 225 -9.44 26.54 -6.12
CA GLY A 225 -8.37 26.21 -5.17
C GLY A 225 -6.95 26.50 -5.71
N GLU A 226 -5.94 25.88 -5.09
CA GLU A 226 -4.53 26.06 -5.43
C GLU A 226 -4.12 25.21 -6.64
N PRO A 227 -3.31 25.74 -7.58
CA PRO A 227 -2.80 24.96 -8.71
C PRO A 227 -1.89 23.81 -8.25
N VAL A 228 -2.12 22.60 -8.76
CA VAL A 228 -1.30 21.39 -8.51
C VAL A 228 -0.79 20.76 -9.81
N GLY A 229 -1.16 21.30 -10.95
CA GLY A 229 -0.73 20.85 -12.29
C GLY A 229 -1.34 21.72 -13.38
N ALA A 230 -1.07 21.39 -14.63
CA ALA A 230 -1.71 22.03 -15.77
C ALA A 230 -3.22 21.78 -15.71
N ASP A 231 -4.01 22.85 -15.65
CA ASP A 231 -5.48 22.83 -15.60
C ASP A 231 -6.07 22.02 -14.42
N LEU A 232 -5.25 21.68 -13.41
CA LEU A 232 -5.65 20.96 -12.22
C LEU A 232 -5.38 21.80 -10.98
N THR A 233 -6.40 21.93 -10.15
CA THR A 233 -6.35 22.63 -8.87
C THR A 233 -6.78 21.72 -7.75
N CYS A 234 -6.46 22.08 -6.51
CA CYS A 234 -6.78 21.29 -5.34
C CYS A 234 -7.32 22.18 -4.20
N VAL A 235 -8.34 21.69 -3.53
CA VAL A 235 -8.81 22.23 -2.25
C VAL A 235 -8.88 21.11 -1.23
N VAL A 236 -8.80 21.46 0.06
CA VAL A 236 -8.86 20.52 1.17
C VAL A 236 -10.07 20.85 2.04
N ALA A 237 -10.99 19.89 2.18
CA ALA A 237 -12.06 19.90 3.16
C ALA A 237 -11.61 19.17 4.43
N THR A 238 -11.91 19.72 5.61
CA THR A 238 -11.51 19.15 6.90
C THR A 238 -12.71 19.03 7.85
N GLY A 239 -12.67 18.13 8.81
CA GLY A 239 -13.68 17.96 9.84
C GLY A 239 -15.09 17.72 9.27
N ASP A 240 -16.07 18.47 9.76
CA ASP A 240 -17.47 18.32 9.32
C ASP A 240 -17.64 18.56 7.81
N GLN A 241 -16.85 19.47 7.23
CA GLN A 241 -16.89 19.72 5.79
C GLN A 241 -16.38 18.52 4.99
N ALA A 242 -15.35 17.81 5.47
CA ALA A 242 -14.88 16.58 4.85
C ALA A 242 -15.99 15.51 4.84
N THR A 243 -16.72 15.38 5.94
CA THR A 243 -17.87 14.45 6.05
C THR A 243 -18.95 14.77 5.02
N VAL A 244 -19.29 16.04 4.86
CA VAL A 244 -20.31 16.48 3.89
C VAL A 244 -19.86 16.23 2.46
N VAL A 245 -18.59 16.55 2.13
CA VAL A 245 -17.98 16.30 0.80
C VAL A 245 -17.98 14.81 0.50
N ALA A 246 -17.51 13.97 1.44
CA ALA A 246 -17.47 12.51 1.25
C ALA A 246 -18.89 11.93 1.05
N ALA A 247 -19.88 12.38 1.81
CA ALA A 247 -21.26 11.93 1.66
C ALA A 247 -21.83 12.28 0.28
N ALA A 248 -21.57 13.49 -0.22
CA ALA A 248 -22.01 13.92 -1.55
C ALA A 248 -21.30 13.10 -2.65
N ALA A 249 -20.00 12.86 -2.52
CA ALA A 249 -19.21 12.08 -3.47
C ALA A 249 -19.63 10.61 -3.55
N ARG A 250 -20.05 10.00 -2.44
CA ARG A 250 -20.59 8.62 -2.41
C ARG A 250 -21.91 8.49 -3.18
N GLY A 251 -22.67 9.57 -3.33
CA GLY A 251 -23.90 9.62 -4.13
C GLY A 251 -23.71 9.96 -5.60
N ALA A 252 -22.46 10.13 -6.06
CA ALA A 252 -22.10 10.62 -7.39
C ALA A 252 -21.26 9.60 -8.17
N ASP A 253 -21.14 9.80 -9.47
CA ASP A 253 -20.21 9.09 -10.36
C ASP A 253 -19.10 10.03 -10.88
N GLN A 254 -18.10 9.46 -11.55
CA GLN A 254 -16.94 10.19 -12.07
C GLN A 254 -17.28 11.27 -13.12
N LEU A 255 -18.47 11.23 -13.73
CA LEU A 255 -18.93 12.20 -14.72
C LEU A 255 -19.83 13.28 -14.13
N THR A 256 -20.13 13.22 -12.84
CA THR A 256 -21.00 14.17 -12.16
C THR A 256 -20.41 15.58 -12.19
N PRO A 257 -21.09 16.58 -12.81
CA PRO A 257 -20.63 17.97 -12.77
C PRO A 257 -20.95 18.58 -11.41
N TRP A 258 -19.94 19.17 -10.77
CA TRP A 258 -20.10 19.89 -9.51
C TRP A 258 -20.29 21.38 -9.76
N GLN A 259 -21.38 21.96 -9.26
CA GLN A 259 -21.72 23.34 -9.54
C GLN A 259 -21.50 24.22 -8.31
N THR A 260 -20.68 25.27 -8.46
CA THR A 260 -20.48 26.31 -7.46
C THR A 260 -21.62 27.32 -7.45
N ALA A 261 -21.73 28.10 -6.39
CA ALA A 261 -22.85 29.05 -6.19
C ALA A 261 -22.94 30.15 -7.28
N ASP A 262 -21.82 30.44 -7.95
CA ASP A 262 -21.77 31.37 -9.08
C ASP A 262 -22.15 30.71 -10.42
N GLY A 263 -22.51 29.44 -10.41
CA GLY A 263 -22.97 28.68 -11.57
C GLY A 263 -21.85 28.01 -12.37
N ALA A 264 -20.57 28.17 -12.00
CA ALA A 264 -19.47 27.47 -12.65
C ALA A 264 -19.55 25.95 -12.39
N ARG A 265 -19.17 25.16 -13.39
CA ARG A 265 -19.17 23.68 -13.31
C ARG A 265 -17.76 23.14 -13.30
N TRP A 266 -17.54 22.14 -12.45
CA TRP A 266 -16.24 21.50 -12.23
C TRP A 266 -16.36 19.99 -12.33
N ALA A 267 -15.36 19.35 -12.95
CA ALA A 267 -15.08 17.95 -12.75
C ALA A 267 -14.19 17.82 -11.52
N VAL A 268 -14.58 16.95 -10.58
CA VAL A 268 -13.87 16.80 -9.30
C VAL A 268 -13.53 15.34 -9.07
N THR A 269 -12.24 15.09 -8.81
CA THR A 269 -11.74 13.80 -8.35
C THR A 269 -11.43 13.88 -6.86
N PHE A 270 -12.00 12.96 -6.10
CA PHE A 270 -11.86 12.94 -4.64
C PHE A 270 -10.70 12.06 -4.20
N ARG A 271 -9.94 12.56 -3.25
CA ARG A 271 -8.81 11.86 -2.63
C ARG A 271 -8.95 11.94 -1.10
N PRO A 272 -9.49 10.88 -0.43
CA PRO A 272 -9.44 10.81 1.03
C PRO A 272 -7.97 10.81 1.46
N LEU A 273 -7.58 11.73 2.35
CA LEU A 273 -6.22 11.78 2.85
C LEU A 273 -6.01 10.69 3.91
N LEU A 274 -4.93 9.92 3.78
CA LEU A 274 -4.53 8.90 4.74
C LEU A 274 -3.79 9.53 5.94
N PRO A 275 -3.57 8.80 7.05
CA PRO A 275 -3.07 9.39 8.32
C PRO A 275 -1.80 10.24 8.21
N ALA A 276 -0.89 9.96 7.29
CA ALA A 276 0.34 10.73 7.11
C ALA A 276 0.19 11.94 6.17
N GLU A 277 -0.98 12.10 5.54
CA GLU A 277 -1.24 13.13 4.54
C GLU A 277 -2.01 14.29 5.17
N THR A 278 -1.63 15.52 4.90
CA THR A 278 -2.19 16.73 5.50
C THR A 278 -2.84 17.67 4.49
N GLY A 279 -2.51 17.53 3.20
CA GLY A 279 -3.00 18.45 2.19
C GLY A 279 -2.63 18.11 0.75
N CYS A 280 -2.90 19.06 -0.12
CA CYS A 280 -2.64 18.93 -1.56
C CYS A 280 -1.15 18.75 -1.90
N ALA A 281 -0.26 19.24 -1.06
CA ALA A 281 1.18 19.13 -1.26
C ALA A 281 1.72 17.68 -1.11
N ASP A 282 0.95 16.82 -0.44
CA ASP A 282 1.33 15.42 -0.21
C ASP A 282 0.90 14.51 -1.39
N LEU A 283 0.19 15.06 -2.38
CA LEU A 283 -0.37 14.32 -3.49
C LEU A 283 0.58 14.31 -4.70
N GLY A 284 0.69 13.20 -5.39
CA GLY A 284 1.43 13.09 -6.65
C GLY A 284 2.95 13.01 -6.49
N GLY A 285 3.43 12.53 -5.35
CA GLY A 285 4.84 12.32 -5.04
C GLY A 285 5.55 11.31 -5.93
#